data_42e98534e2bd829aaae996cb2aa08629
#
_entry.id   42e98534e2bd829aaae996cb2aa08629
#
_cell.length_a   1.000
_cell.length_b   1.000
_cell.length_c   1.000
_cell.angle_alpha   90.00
_cell.angle_beta   90.00
_cell.angle_gamma   90.00
#
_symmetry.space_group_name_H-M   'P 1'
#
loop_
_entity.id
_entity.type
_entity.pdbx_description
1 polymer ?
#
loop_
_entity_poly.entity_id
_entity_poly.type
_entity_poly.pdbx_seq_one_letter_code
_entity_poly.pdbx_strand_id
1 'polypeptide(L)'
;MAKHKYPWMALSKLLNSKTELSTADFDGLADITASAAEVNVVDGVSAGAATASKALIVGSDLAISGLKRKVVAAPAGAVLTAAHSGNIYTNAGAGAAASWDLPAATAGLEYFFFVTAAQELRINPNALETIGLPSTGAQQAGGKYITADAAGEYVHIVCI
;
A
#
# COMPACT_ATOMS: atom_id res chain seq x y z
N MET A 1 32.80 5.97 62.38
CA MET A 1 32.88 5.84 60.92
C MET A 1 31.74 4.92 60.44
N ALA A 2 30.69 5.49 59.90
CA ALA A 2 29.59 4.69 59.31
C ALA A 2 30.04 4.17 57.95
N LYS A 3 30.22 2.85 57.84
CA LYS A 3 30.51 2.21 56.56
C LYS A 3 29.28 2.35 55.67
N HIS A 4 29.40 3.07 54.57
CA HIS A 4 28.43 3.03 53.46
C HIS A 4 28.32 1.61 52.94
N LYS A 5 27.33 0.90 53.47
CA LYS A 5 27.28 -0.56 53.33
C LYS A 5 26.86 -0.98 51.91
N TYR A 6 26.14 -0.17 51.13
CA TYR A 6 25.65 -0.60 49.81
C TYR A 6 25.26 0.60 48.94
N PRO A 7 26.18 1.29 48.26
CA PRO A 7 25.80 2.35 47.32
C PRO A 7 24.97 1.83 46.11
N TRP A 8 25.10 0.56 45.77
CA TRP A 8 24.30 -0.09 44.72
C TRP A 8 22.83 -0.35 45.13
N MET A 9 22.52 -0.48 46.44
CA MET A 9 21.14 -0.58 46.92
C MET A 9 20.34 0.72 46.72
N ALA A 10 20.99 1.88 46.70
CA ALA A 10 20.33 3.14 46.45
C ALA A 10 19.96 3.27 44.95
N LEU A 11 20.82 2.74 44.09
CA LEU A 11 20.57 2.73 42.64
C LEU A 11 19.42 1.76 42.27
N SER A 12 19.37 0.58 42.91
CA SER A 12 18.28 -0.37 42.70
C SER A 12 16.92 0.16 43.19
N LYS A 13 16.90 0.92 44.31
CA LYS A 13 15.71 1.60 44.80
C LYS A 13 15.24 2.74 43.89
N LEU A 14 16.14 3.41 43.22
CA LEU A 14 15.81 4.48 42.28
C LEU A 14 15.26 3.94 40.97
N LEU A 15 15.75 2.78 40.53
CA LEU A 15 15.23 2.04 39.38
C LEU A 15 13.87 1.37 39.68
N ASN A 16 13.64 0.92 40.92
CA ASN A 16 12.41 0.27 41.34
C ASN A 16 11.23 1.22 41.65
N SER A 17 11.38 2.52 41.47
CA SER A 17 10.31 3.43 41.88
C SER A 17 9.13 3.49 40.90
N LYS A 18 9.19 2.82 39.75
CA LYS A 18 8.10 2.85 38.77
C LYS A 18 7.74 1.56 38.05
N THR A 19 8.60 0.55 38.04
CA THR A 19 8.27 -0.80 37.54
C THR A 19 9.36 -1.74 37.99
N GLU A 20 9.03 -2.80 38.73
CA GLU A 20 9.99 -3.84 39.05
C GLU A 20 10.34 -4.59 37.77
N LEU A 21 11.43 -4.23 37.12
CA LEU A 21 12.00 -5.04 36.07
C LEU A 21 12.63 -6.27 36.72
N SER A 22 12.09 -7.43 36.45
CA SER A 22 12.64 -8.70 36.89
C SER A 22 13.88 -9.06 36.06
N THR A 23 14.69 -9.99 36.57
CA THR A 23 15.80 -10.56 35.78
C THR A 23 15.29 -11.21 34.49
N ALA A 24 14.09 -11.80 34.52
CA ALA A 24 13.45 -12.37 33.35
C ALA A 24 13.13 -11.30 32.26
N ASP A 25 12.82 -10.06 32.67
CA ASP A 25 12.60 -8.96 31.73
C ASP A 25 13.90 -8.57 31.04
N PHE A 26 15.03 -8.60 31.75
CA PHE A 26 16.35 -8.35 31.17
C PHE A 26 16.86 -9.51 30.31
N ASP A 27 16.59 -10.76 30.73
CA ASP A 27 16.96 -11.93 29.95
C ASP A 27 16.19 -11.97 28.63
N GLY A 28 14.89 -11.59 28.64
CA GLY A 28 14.10 -11.43 27.43
C GLY A 28 14.58 -10.31 26.51
N LEU A 29 15.17 -9.24 27.06
CA LEU A 29 15.74 -8.13 26.28
C LEU A 29 17.11 -8.47 25.68
N ALA A 30 17.89 -9.38 26.32
CA ALA A 30 19.19 -9.80 25.84
C ALA A 30 19.14 -10.51 24.47
N ASP A 31 18.01 -11.14 24.15
CA ASP A 31 17.79 -11.81 22.89
C ASP A 31 17.24 -10.89 21.78
N ILE A 32 16.92 -9.63 22.11
CA ILE A 32 16.46 -8.65 21.12
C ILE A 32 17.67 -8.07 20.39
N THR A 33 17.87 -8.53 19.15
CA THR A 33 18.91 -7.97 18.26
C THR A 33 18.44 -6.76 17.46
N ALA A 34 17.15 -6.42 17.56
CA ALA A 34 16.58 -5.29 16.84
C ALA A 34 17.08 -3.95 17.42
N SER A 35 17.43 -3.03 16.53
CA SER A 35 17.76 -1.66 16.90
C SER A 35 16.54 -0.89 17.43
N ALA A 36 16.74 0.19 18.15
CA ALA A 36 15.66 1.06 18.60
C ALA A 36 14.79 1.58 17.44
N ALA A 37 15.38 1.81 16.27
CA ALA A 37 14.65 2.23 15.07
C ALA A 37 13.71 1.12 14.57
N GLU A 38 14.17 -0.13 14.58
CA GLU A 38 13.36 -1.29 14.17
C GLU A 38 12.24 -1.58 15.16
N VAL A 39 12.49 -1.44 16.46
CA VAL A 39 11.46 -1.57 17.50
C VAL A 39 10.40 -0.48 17.35
N ASN A 40 10.80 0.77 17.08
CA ASN A 40 9.86 1.88 16.88
C ASN A 40 8.95 1.70 15.65
N VAL A 41 9.34 0.89 14.66
CA VAL A 41 8.49 0.57 13.50
C VAL A 41 7.28 -0.28 13.92
N VAL A 42 7.39 -1.11 14.96
CA VAL A 42 6.30 -1.95 15.47
C VAL A 42 5.57 -1.33 16.66
N ASP A 43 6.11 -0.28 17.27
CA ASP A 43 5.48 0.41 18.39
C ASP A 43 4.17 1.09 17.98
N GLY A 44 3.11 0.88 18.75
CA GLY A 44 1.78 1.46 18.50
C GLY A 44 1.05 0.89 17.28
N VAL A 45 1.49 -0.24 16.72
CA VAL A 45 0.75 -0.93 15.64
C VAL A 45 -0.39 -1.79 16.20
N SER A 46 -1.54 -1.74 15.54
CA SER A 46 -2.63 -2.66 15.77
C SER A 46 -2.63 -3.77 14.72
N ALA A 47 -2.76 -5.03 15.16
CA ALA A 47 -2.84 -6.16 14.23
C ALA A 47 -3.98 -5.98 13.22
N GLY A 48 -3.70 -6.21 11.94
CA GLY A 48 -4.67 -6.05 10.85
C GLY A 48 -4.91 -4.61 10.39
N ALA A 49 -4.29 -3.60 11.00
CA ALA A 49 -4.42 -2.21 10.58
C ALA A 49 -3.13 -1.66 9.97
N ALA A 50 -3.24 -1.01 8.82
CA ALA A 50 -2.11 -0.31 8.19
C ALA A 50 -1.95 1.10 8.79
N THR A 51 -0.75 1.41 9.24
CA THR A 51 -0.39 2.75 9.75
C THR A 51 0.82 3.27 8.98
N ALA A 52 0.79 4.54 8.58
CA ALA A 52 1.90 5.15 7.84
C ALA A 52 3.22 5.05 8.63
N SER A 53 4.30 4.70 7.94
CA SER A 53 5.66 4.53 8.50
C SER A 53 5.79 3.48 9.62
N LYS A 54 4.83 2.56 9.72
CA LYS A 54 4.84 1.45 10.68
C LYS A 54 4.87 0.09 9.98
N ALA A 55 5.30 -0.93 10.69
CA ALA A 55 5.21 -2.31 10.20
C ALA A 55 3.74 -2.70 9.99
N LEU A 56 3.50 -3.51 8.97
CA LEU A 56 2.19 -4.11 8.75
C LEU A 56 2.15 -5.47 9.44
N ILE A 57 1.34 -5.58 10.47
CA ILE A 57 1.11 -6.82 11.21
C ILE A 57 -0.28 -7.35 10.82
N VAL A 58 -0.33 -8.57 10.29
CA VAL A 58 -1.61 -9.20 9.95
C VAL A 58 -2.36 -9.64 11.22
N GLY A 59 -3.68 -9.59 11.15
CA GLY A 59 -4.54 -10.09 12.22
C GLY A 59 -4.55 -11.62 12.31
N SER A 60 -5.27 -12.16 13.29
CA SER A 60 -5.42 -13.61 13.51
C SER A 60 -6.09 -14.36 12.35
N ASP A 61 -6.84 -13.64 11.52
CA ASP A 61 -7.47 -14.13 10.30
C ASP A 61 -6.55 -14.03 9.06
N LEU A 62 -5.30 -13.61 9.27
CA LEU A 62 -4.32 -13.31 8.23
C LEU A 62 -4.80 -12.22 7.24
N ALA A 63 -5.78 -11.43 7.63
CA ALA A 63 -6.32 -10.33 6.86
C ALA A 63 -5.67 -8.99 7.23
N ILE A 64 -5.56 -8.11 6.23
CA ILE A 64 -5.18 -6.72 6.40
C ILE A 64 -6.43 -5.88 6.23
N SER A 65 -7.01 -5.40 7.32
CA SER A 65 -8.13 -4.48 7.28
C SER A 65 -7.68 -3.04 7.07
N GLY A 66 -8.53 -2.24 6.42
CA GLY A 66 -8.25 -0.82 6.23
C GLY A 66 -7.34 -0.47 5.05
N LEU A 67 -6.84 -1.47 4.30
CA LEU A 67 -6.22 -1.19 3.00
C LEU A 67 -7.29 -0.76 2.01
N LYS A 68 -7.30 0.52 1.70
CA LYS A 68 -8.17 1.08 0.67
C LYS A 68 -7.36 1.31 -0.60
N ARG A 69 -7.91 0.94 -1.75
CA ARG A 69 -7.32 1.35 -3.02
C ARG A 69 -7.43 2.86 -3.13
N LYS A 70 -6.36 3.49 -3.60
CA LYS A 70 -6.37 4.92 -3.87
C LYS A 70 -7.27 5.19 -5.07
N VAL A 71 -8.23 6.09 -4.92
CA VAL A 71 -9.03 6.59 -6.03
C VAL A 71 -8.40 7.90 -6.54
N VAL A 72 -8.13 7.95 -7.83
CA VAL A 72 -7.52 9.09 -8.51
C VAL A 72 -8.49 9.62 -9.55
N ALA A 73 -8.97 10.84 -9.36
CA ALA A 73 -9.73 11.56 -10.36
C ALA A 73 -8.75 12.27 -11.31
N ALA A 74 -8.82 11.95 -12.60
CA ALA A 74 -7.99 12.57 -13.64
C ALA A 74 -8.86 12.90 -14.87
N PRO A 75 -9.46 14.09 -14.92
CA PRO A 75 -10.43 14.44 -15.95
C PRO A 75 -9.84 14.50 -17.37
N ALA A 76 -8.54 14.67 -17.50
CA ALA A 76 -7.84 14.62 -18.79
C ALA A 76 -7.12 13.29 -19.06
N GLY A 77 -7.10 12.40 -18.06
CA GLY A 77 -6.26 11.21 -18.07
C GLY A 77 -4.87 11.45 -17.48
N ALA A 78 -3.97 10.48 -17.60
CA ALA A 78 -2.61 10.54 -17.08
C ALA A 78 -1.70 9.46 -17.69
N VAL A 79 -0.40 9.70 -17.65
CA VAL A 79 0.61 8.67 -17.91
C VAL A 79 0.83 7.86 -16.62
N LEU A 80 0.62 6.56 -16.67
CA LEU A 80 0.74 5.67 -15.54
C LEU A 80 2.15 5.07 -15.46
N THR A 81 2.53 4.66 -14.27
CA THR A 81 3.77 3.94 -13.98
C THR A 81 3.49 2.67 -13.18
N ALA A 82 4.47 1.78 -13.04
CA ALA A 82 4.32 0.59 -12.20
C ALA A 82 3.93 0.91 -10.74
N ALA A 83 4.39 2.04 -10.19
CA ALA A 83 4.03 2.48 -8.84
C ALA A 83 2.54 2.87 -8.69
N HIS A 84 1.83 3.01 -9.79
CA HIS A 84 0.41 3.31 -9.84
C HIS A 84 -0.48 2.05 -9.86
N SER A 85 0.13 0.85 -9.88
CA SER A 85 -0.59 -0.42 -9.84
C SER A 85 -1.50 -0.53 -8.62
N GLY A 86 -2.66 -1.14 -8.77
CA GLY A 86 -3.65 -1.31 -7.72
C GLY A 86 -4.56 -0.10 -7.47
N ASN A 87 -4.30 1.06 -8.07
CA ASN A 87 -5.15 2.24 -7.94
C ASN A 87 -6.43 2.12 -8.79
N ILE A 88 -7.45 2.89 -8.41
CA ILE A 88 -8.68 3.09 -9.18
C ILE A 88 -8.64 4.47 -9.82
N TYR A 89 -8.79 4.55 -11.12
CA TYR A 89 -8.81 5.78 -11.89
C TYR A 89 -10.22 6.12 -12.36
N THR A 90 -10.56 7.40 -12.32
CA THR A 90 -11.84 7.87 -12.79
C THR A 90 -11.66 9.11 -13.67
N ASN A 91 -12.55 9.31 -14.63
CA ASN A 91 -12.63 10.54 -15.42
C ASN A 91 -13.54 11.60 -14.76
N ALA A 92 -13.68 11.58 -13.43
CA ALA A 92 -14.50 12.55 -12.71
C ALA A 92 -14.12 13.99 -13.05
N GLY A 93 -15.12 14.79 -13.42
CA GLY A 93 -14.91 16.18 -13.85
C GLY A 93 -14.46 16.35 -15.30
N ALA A 94 -14.37 15.26 -16.09
CA ALA A 94 -14.01 15.37 -17.51
C ALA A 94 -15.07 16.13 -18.30
N GLY A 95 -14.64 17.14 -19.04
CA GLY A 95 -15.45 17.85 -20.04
C GLY A 95 -15.20 17.37 -21.47
N ALA A 96 -14.26 16.46 -21.66
CA ALA A 96 -13.87 15.85 -22.93
C ALA A 96 -13.30 14.44 -22.68
N ALA A 97 -12.92 13.73 -23.74
CA ALA A 97 -12.27 12.42 -23.62
C ALA A 97 -11.03 12.47 -22.72
N ALA A 98 -10.91 11.52 -21.82
CA ALA A 98 -9.77 11.37 -20.93
C ALA A 98 -8.92 10.18 -21.37
N SER A 99 -7.60 10.34 -21.43
CA SER A 99 -6.67 9.35 -21.96
C SER A 99 -5.64 8.93 -20.94
N TRP A 100 -5.51 7.62 -20.70
CA TRP A 100 -4.48 7.02 -19.85
C TRP A 100 -3.51 6.21 -20.67
N ASP A 101 -2.22 6.46 -20.48
CA ASP A 101 -1.15 5.67 -21.09
C ASP A 101 -0.60 4.68 -20.07
N LEU A 102 -0.68 3.40 -20.37
CA LEU A 102 -0.15 2.33 -19.52
C LEU A 102 1.38 2.30 -19.58
N PRO A 103 2.05 1.91 -18.49
CA PRO A 103 3.48 1.63 -18.52
C PRO A 103 3.77 0.34 -19.29
N ALA A 104 5.05 0.07 -19.56
CA ALA A 104 5.48 -1.21 -20.09
C ALA A 104 4.93 -2.38 -19.25
N ALA A 105 4.42 -3.41 -19.92
CA ALA A 105 3.81 -4.56 -19.29
C ALA A 105 4.83 -5.30 -18.42
N THR A 106 4.48 -5.48 -17.16
CA THR A 106 5.22 -6.29 -16.21
C THR A 106 4.21 -7.17 -15.48
N ALA A 107 4.46 -8.47 -15.43
CA ALA A 107 3.54 -9.42 -14.80
C ALA A 107 3.17 -8.99 -13.36
N GLY A 108 1.87 -9.04 -13.06
CA GLY A 108 1.32 -8.67 -11.76
C GLY A 108 0.90 -7.21 -11.62
N LEU A 109 1.18 -6.32 -12.58
CA LEU A 109 0.60 -4.98 -12.56
C LEU A 109 -0.90 -5.04 -12.87
N GLU A 110 -1.69 -4.24 -12.15
CA GLU A 110 -3.12 -4.13 -12.36
C GLU A 110 -3.61 -2.68 -12.26
N TYR A 111 -4.61 -2.32 -13.06
CA TYR A 111 -5.19 -0.97 -13.11
C TYR A 111 -6.70 -1.08 -13.26
N PHE A 112 -7.43 -0.27 -12.49
CA PHE A 112 -8.88 -0.18 -12.52
C PHE A 112 -9.30 1.20 -13.04
N PHE A 113 -10.23 1.22 -13.99
CA PHE A 113 -10.76 2.44 -14.56
C PHE A 113 -12.28 2.44 -14.44
N PHE A 114 -12.85 3.55 -13.98
CA PHE A 114 -14.30 3.76 -13.88
C PHE A 114 -14.70 5.02 -14.60
N VAL A 115 -15.72 4.90 -15.45
CA VAL A 115 -16.36 6.05 -16.10
C VAL A 115 -17.33 6.68 -15.11
N THR A 116 -17.06 7.88 -14.66
CA THR A 116 -17.92 8.65 -13.75
C THR A 116 -18.53 9.88 -14.42
N ALA A 117 -17.86 10.46 -15.40
CA ALA A 117 -18.41 11.46 -16.30
C ALA A 117 -18.76 10.79 -17.64
N ALA A 118 -19.87 11.18 -18.29
CA ALA A 118 -20.30 10.65 -19.59
C ALA A 118 -19.41 11.20 -20.71
N GLN A 119 -18.14 10.86 -20.66
CA GLN A 119 -17.09 11.20 -21.59
C GLN A 119 -16.23 9.97 -21.83
N GLU A 120 -15.70 9.83 -23.04
CA GLU A 120 -14.83 8.71 -23.39
C GLU A 120 -13.65 8.61 -22.42
N LEU A 121 -13.47 7.43 -21.85
CA LEU A 121 -12.29 7.03 -21.12
C LEU A 121 -11.48 6.13 -22.05
N ARG A 122 -10.28 6.55 -22.40
CA ARG A 122 -9.39 5.86 -23.35
C ARG A 122 -8.18 5.30 -22.59
N ILE A 123 -7.85 4.04 -22.84
CA ILE A 123 -6.70 3.37 -22.23
C ILE A 123 -5.79 2.91 -23.36
N ASN A 124 -4.60 3.47 -23.42
CA ASN A 124 -3.59 3.17 -24.42
C ASN A 124 -2.59 2.17 -23.82
N PRO A 125 -2.26 1.10 -24.55
CA PRO A 125 -1.12 0.25 -24.18
C PRO A 125 0.19 0.99 -24.38
N ASN A 126 1.26 0.49 -23.75
CA ASN A 126 2.60 1.01 -24.00
C ASN A 126 3.05 0.58 -25.41
N ALA A 127 3.51 1.54 -26.19
CA ALA A 127 4.06 1.31 -27.54
C ALA A 127 3.20 0.35 -28.40
N LEU A 128 3.75 -0.82 -28.77
CA LEU A 128 3.09 -1.82 -29.60
C LEU A 128 2.54 -3.01 -28.78
N GLU A 129 2.45 -2.87 -27.47
CA GLU A 129 1.84 -3.90 -26.62
C GLU A 129 0.35 -4.08 -26.95
N THR A 130 -0.19 -5.23 -26.59
CA THR A 130 -1.57 -5.62 -26.88
C THR A 130 -2.43 -5.69 -25.61
N ILE A 131 -3.70 -5.32 -25.73
CA ILE A 131 -4.69 -5.52 -24.68
C ILE A 131 -5.62 -6.66 -25.11
N GLY A 132 -5.67 -7.76 -24.32
CA GLY A 132 -6.60 -8.85 -24.55
C GLY A 132 -8.01 -8.50 -24.08
N LEU A 133 -9.02 -8.84 -24.88
CA LEU A 133 -10.43 -8.66 -24.54
C LEU A 133 -11.05 -9.98 -24.11
N PRO A 134 -11.47 -10.15 -22.83
CA PRO A 134 -12.03 -11.41 -22.35
C PRO A 134 -13.29 -11.87 -23.12
N SER A 135 -14.10 -10.91 -23.57
CA SER A 135 -15.36 -11.18 -24.24
C SER A 135 -15.22 -11.87 -25.59
N THR A 136 -14.08 -11.69 -26.26
CA THR A 136 -13.84 -12.25 -27.59
C THR A 136 -12.67 -13.21 -27.62
N GLY A 137 -11.88 -13.29 -26.55
CA GLY A 137 -10.59 -14.00 -26.54
C GLY A 137 -9.56 -13.42 -27.52
N ALA A 138 -9.90 -12.33 -28.21
CA ALA A 138 -9.03 -11.66 -29.16
C ALA A 138 -8.16 -10.62 -28.46
N GLN A 139 -6.94 -10.47 -28.92
CA GLN A 139 -6.09 -9.35 -28.56
C GLN A 139 -6.32 -8.19 -29.51
N GLN A 140 -6.34 -6.97 -28.97
CA GLN A 140 -6.28 -5.79 -29.82
C GLN A 140 -4.95 -5.79 -30.59
N ALA A 141 -4.96 -5.25 -31.80
CA ALA A 141 -3.70 -5.05 -32.54
C ALA A 141 -2.77 -4.15 -31.71
N GLY A 142 -1.46 -4.39 -31.80
CA GLY A 142 -0.46 -3.64 -31.03
C GLY A 142 -0.63 -2.13 -31.18
N GLY A 143 -0.55 -1.42 -30.07
CA GLY A 143 -0.76 0.03 -29.98
C GLY A 143 -2.22 0.48 -30.09
N LYS A 144 -3.20 -0.41 -30.14
CA LYS A 144 -4.63 -0.05 -30.14
C LYS A 144 -5.14 0.13 -28.73
N TYR A 145 -5.83 1.24 -28.51
CA TYR A 145 -6.49 1.55 -27.24
C TYR A 145 -7.83 0.83 -27.10
N ILE A 146 -8.32 0.77 -25.87
CA ILE A 146 -9.70 0.40 -25.54
C ILE A 146 -10.42 1.62 -24.97
N THR A 147 -11.73 1.66 -25.10
CA THR A 147 -12.58 2.76 -24.62
C THR A 147 -13.73 2.25 -23.77
N ALA A 148 -14.16 3.11 -22.85
CA ALA A 148 -15.44 3.03 -22.13
C ALA A 148 -15.99 4.47 -22.10
N ASP A 149 -17.29 4.66 -22.39
CA ASP A 149 -17.88 5.99 -22.60
C ASP A 149 -19.18 6.25 -21.84
N ALA A 150 -19.79 5.20 -21.30
CA ALA A 150 -21.00 5.31 -20.49
C ALA A 150 -20.70 5.35 -19.00
N ALA A 151 -21.30 6.29 -18.28
CA ALA A 151 -21.16 6.37 -16.84
C ALA A 151 -21.58 5.06 -16.16
N GLY A 152 -20.74 4.54 -15.27
CA GLY A 152 -20.89 3.25 -14.61
C GLY A 152 -20.13 2.10 -15.28
N GLU A 153 -19.63 2.28 -16.50
CA GLU A 153 -18.71 1.32 -17.10
C GLU A 153 -17.37 1.28 -16.37
N TYR A 154 -16.72 0.14 -16.42
CA TYR A 154 -15.40 -0.04 -15.85
C TYR A 154 -14.52 -0.96 -16.70
N VAL A 155 -13.24 -0.78 -16.57
CA VAL A 155 -12.21 -1.62 -17.19
C VAL A 155 -11.21 -2.03 -16.11
N HIS A 156 -10.90 -3.31 -16.04
CA HIS A 156 -9.84 -3.85 -15.21
C HIS A 156 -8.79 -4.49 -16.13
N ILE A 157 -7.57 -4.01 -16.04
CA ILE A 157 -6.43 -4.51 -16.82
C ILE A 157 -5.45 -5.19 -15.87
N VAL A 158 -5.04 -6.38 -16.24
CA VAL A 158 -4.00 -7.16 -15.55
C VAL A 158 -2.91 -7.47 -16.55
N CYS A 159 -1.66 -7.22 -16.18
CA CYS A 159 -0.50 -7.63 -16.96
C CYS A 159 -0.09 -9.07 -16.58
N ILE A 160 0.07 -9.91 -17.59
CA ILE A 160 0.42 -11.32 -17.45
C ILE A 160 1.72 -11.64 -18.18
#